data_aea21ef1ee949233c781238a145c044c
#
_entry.id   aea21ef1ee949233c781238a145c044c
#
_cell.length_a   1.000
_cell.length_b   1.000
_cell.length_c   1.000
_cell.angle_alpha   90.00
_cell.angle_beta   90.00
_cell.angle_gamma   90.00
#
_symmetry.space_group_name_H-M   'P 1'
#
loop_
_entity.id
_entity.type
_entity.pdbx_description
1 polymer ?
#
loop_
_entity_poly.entity_id
_entity_poly.type
_entity_poly.pdbx_seq_one_letter_code
_entity_poly.pdbx_strand_id
1 'polypeptide(L)'
;MYYFHRPALLKKSLFKRTLKTLTGVFVLKVGTSATLLALATTANSAGTQVAPFTYGSWQTSSAEELDLPNLRGQGLSFAEQYENKLLGEWSLRNINSRAKMEHDPWIYETIKEMTWRLNAQARQQAPLGLVIIDNPSINAFAAPGGVIGLNTGTILAASSMDELASVVAHEVAHISQHHYESGADERKKALLMQIGGMLAAIAASAVDGDAAAAVMMGSQTATMNSSMAFSRSNERDADRVGMQIMNQAGYDPRAMPRFFATMNQKSQLNQTANQFLPSFVRSHPLSNERLSESQSRAQRYDALPLSKQQRHQALFDLLYWRTQSTGEHVSETALTTAAKNSVGAKLALMYWYGEQQRFGEANEIYTELSALPAAQRQVLEPLLSITQSQILTEQNKWQQAAELLESQQRLYPERRDLRLYLAEALTNSNQPAKAQALLKPLTEQQPSDRYAWQSLQLANEKIAKTTDSPQLAKIATINALRYRSHDQLWSGRYERALTSLTQAKQLTEQMQKTAQASSARPLLANINAEIKAVKTAKDFKP
;
A
#
# COMPACT_ATOMS: atom_id res chain seq x y z
N MET A 1 -13.06 -16.87 13.33
CA MET A 1 -11.63 -16.72 13.60
C MET A 1 -11.05 -16.11 12.32
N TYR A 2 -10.88 -14.79 12.27
CA TYR A 2 -10.36 -14.09 11.08
C TYR A 2 -8.96 -13.61 11.46
N TYR A 3 -7.96 -14.42 11.13
CA TYR A 3 -6.59 -13.96 10.96
C TYR A 3 -6.59 -12.92 9.83
N PHE A 4 -5.59 -12.03 9.76
CA PHE A 4 -5.31 -11.28 8.55
C PHE A 4 -5.40 -12.27 7.39
N HIS A 5 -6.48 -12.20 6.60
CA HIS A 5 -6.88 -13.30 5.74
C HIS A 5 -5.79 -13.58 4.73
N ARG A 6 -5.00 -14.58 5.07
CA ARG A 6 -4.39 -15.44 4.07
C ARG A 6 -5.53 -16.27 3.51
N PRO A 7 -5.72 -16.38 2.21
CA PRO A 7 -6.61 -17.37 1.67
C PRO A 7 -6.13 -18.71 2.21
N ALA A 8 -6.96 -19.36 2.99
CA ALA A 8 -6.69 -20.69 3.50
C ALA A 8 -6.39 -21.57 2.30
N LEU A 9 -5.16 -22.05 2.20
CA LEU A 9 -4.80 -23.15 1.34
C LEU A 9 -5.62 -24.36 1.79
N LEU A 10 -6.77 -24.52 1.18
CA LEU A 10 -7.55 -25.74 1.22
C LEU A 10 -6.60 -26.88 0.84
N LYS A 11 -6.35 -27.77 1.80
CA LYS A 11 -5.68 -29.05 1.61
C LYS A 11 -6.20 -29.72 0.35
N LYS A 12 -5.52 -29.56 -0.77
CA LYS A 12 -5.64 -30.44 -1.93
C LYS A 12 -4.61 -31.55 -1.78
N SER A 13 -4.87 -32.45 -0.85
CA SER A 13 -4.38 -33.81 -0.98
C SER A 13 -5.41 -34.59 -1.80
N LEU A 14 -4.94 -35.37 -2.76
CA LEU A 14 -5.66 -36.29 -3.64
C LEU A 14 -6.24 -35.67 -4.93
N PHE A 15 -5.35 -35.49 -5.92
CA PHE A 15 -5.60 -36.07 -7.26
C PHE A 15 -4.28 -36.13 -8.04
N LYS A 16 -3.54 -37.23 -7.88
CA LYS A 16 -2.54 -37.65 -8.86
C LYS A 16 -3.26 -38.30 -10.02
N ARG A 17 -3.21 -37.68 -11.20
CA ARG A 17 -3.18 -38.40 -12.47
C ARG A 17 -2.64 -37.50 -13.59
N THR A 18 -1.41 -37.79 -13.98
CA THR A 18 -0.85 -37.77 -15.32
C THR A 18 -1.36 -36.77 -16.34
N LEU A 19 -0.52 -35.78 -16.69
CA LEU A 19 -0.28 -35.50 -18.11
C LEU A 19 1.19 -35.14 -18.32
N LYS A 20 1.80 -35.80 -19.33
CA LYS A 20 3.19 -35.72 -19.74
C LYS A 20 3.44 -34.43 -20.54
N THR A 21 4.63 -33.89 -20.33
CA THR A 21 5.52 -33.24 -21.29
C THR A 21 5.02 -32.03 -22.09
N LEU A 22 5.56 -30.87 -21.74
CA LEU A 22 6.24 -30.03 -22.74
C LEU A 22 7.30 -29.19 -22.01
N THR A 23 8.55 -29.60 -22.20
CA THR A 23 9.75 -28.87 -21.81
C THR A 23 9.90 -27.62 -22.68
N GLY A 24 9.67 -26.45 -22.09
CA GLY A 24 10.07 -25.18 -22.64
C GLY A 24 11.01 -24.50 -21.66
N VAL A 25 12.30 -24.66 -21.86
CA VAL A 25 13.36 -23.98 -21.11
C VAL A 25 13.33 -22.52 -21.53
N PHE A 26 12.75 -21.65 -20.71
CA PHE A 26 12.94 -20.20 -20.80
C PHE A 26 14.08 -19.81 -19.88
N VAL A 27 15.28 -19.75 -20.44
CA VAL A 27 16.42 -19.11 -19.78
C VAL A 27 16.23 -17.60 -19.85
N LEU A 28 15.72 -17.03 -18.79
CA LEU A 28 15.78 -15.58 -18.61
C LEU A 28 17.22 -15.25 -18.20
N LYS A 29 17.98 -14.63 -19.11
CA LYS A 29 19.25 -13.99 -18.77
C LYS A 29 18.93 -12.80 -17.86
N VAL A 30 18.98 -13.03 -16.56
CA VAL A 30 19.12 -11.95 -15.58
C VAL A 30 20.57 -11.46 -15.71
N GLY A 31 20.72 -10.24 -16.20
CA GLY A 31 22.02 -9.59 -16.24
C GLY A 31 22.59 -9.46 -14.84
N THR A 32 23.63 -10.23 -14.58
CA THR A 32 24.39 -10.21 -13.35
C THR A 32 25.21 -8.93 -13.29
N SER A 33 24.70 -7.89 -12.64
CA SER A 33 25.59 -6.89 -12.05
C SER A 33 25.91 -7.35 -10.63
N ALA A 34 26.83 -8.29 -10.52
CA ALA A 34 27.46 -8.64 -9.27
C ALA A 34 28.39 -7.49 -8.87
N THR A 35 27.90 -6.56 -8.06
CA THR A 35 28.78 -5.65 -7.36
C THR A 35 29.22 -6.34 -6.08
N LEU A 36 30.40 -6.94 -6.11
CA LEU A 36 31.10 -7.41 -4.92
C LEU A 36 31.22 -6.25 -3.92
N LEU A 37 30.63 -6.40 -2.73
CA LEU A 37 30.88 -5.58 -1.58
C LEU A 37 32.23 -5.99 -0.97
N ALA A 38 33.34 -5.53 -1.57
CA ALA A 38 34.65 -5.57 -0.93
C ALA A 38 34.75 -4.34 -0.02
N LEU A 39 34.47 -4.51 1.26
CA LEU A 39 34.79 -3.51 2.29
C LEU A 39 36.28 -3.60 2.59
N ALA A 40 37.07 -2.70 1.97
CA ALA A 40 38.41 -2.43 2.44
C ALA A 40 38.32 -1.67 3.77
N THR A 41 38.77 -2.29 4.84
CA THR A 41 38.99 -1.66 6.14
C THR A 41 40.21 -0.76 6.05
N THR A 42 40.01 0.56 5.94
CA THR A 42 41.02 1.52 6.36
C THR A 42 40.49 2.24 7.59
N ALA A 43 41.10 1.91 8.72
CA ALA A 43 40.92 2.66 9.94
C ALA A 43 41.40 4.10 9.74
N ASN A 44 40.53 5.07 9.86
CA ASN A 44 40.91 6.43 10.16
C ASN A 44 39.96 7.00 11.22
N SER A 45 40.54 7.22 12.38
CA SER A 45 39.89 7.77 13.56
C SER A 45 39.61 9.25 13.36
N ALA A 46 38.39 9.56 12.93
CA ALA A 46 37.79 10.87 13.14
C ALA A 46 36.34 10.63 13.54
N GLY A 47 36.05 10.90 14.79
CA GLY A 47 34.74 10.74 15.38
C GLY A 47 33.71 11.68 14.73
N THR A 48 33.06 11.23 13.71
CA THR A 48 31.79 11.80 13.27
C THR A 48 30.68 11.00 13.96
N GLN A 49 30.07 11.59 14.97
CA GLN A 49 28.82 11.11 15.53
C GLN A 49 27.80 11.07 14.38
N VAL A 50 27.48 9.86 13.92
CA VAL A 50 26.33 9.65 13.07
C VAL A 50 25.11 9.85 13.97
N ALA A 51 24.43 10.98 13.81
CA ALA A 51 23.18 11.24 14.49
C ALA A 51 22.20 10.09 14.21
N PRO A 52 21.53 9.56 15.24
CA PRO A 52 20.49 8.56 15.03
C PRO A 52 19.42 9.17 14.14
N PHE A 53 19.01 8.43 13.14
CA PHE A 53 17.90 8.80 12.25
C PHE A 53 16.63 8.75 13.09
N THR A 54 16.24 9.90 13.67
CA THR A 54 14.94 10.05 14.30
C THR A 54 13.91 10.11 13.21
N TYR A 55 13.07 9.09 13.11
CA TYR A 55 11.77 9.17 12.50
C TYR A 55 10.95 10.17 13.33
N GLY A 56 10.76 11.35 12.85
CA GLY A 56 9.94 12.30 13.59
C GLY A 56 10.63 13.64 13.80
N SER A 57 10.15 14.52 13.18
CA SER A 57 10.23 15.96 13.01
C SER A 57 10.73 16.28 11.61
N TRP A 58 9.80 16.48 10.74
CA TRP A 58 10.01 17.18 9.49
C TRP A 58 10.37 18.63 9.82
N GLN A 59 11.61 18.86 10.27
CA GLN A 59 12.14 20.21 10.23
C GLN A 59 12.31 20.52 8.74
N THR A 60 11.43 21.37 8.25
CA THR A 60 11.60 22.10 7.02
C THR A 60 12.95 22.82 7.10
N SER A 61 14.00 22.23 6.51
CA SER A 61 15.15 23.03 6.09
C SER A 61 14.57 24.13 5.21
N SER A 62 14.98 25.37 5.46
CA SER A 62 14.65 26.52 4.64
C SER A 62 14.85 26.16 3.16
N ALA A 63 13.77 25.73 2.52
CA ALA A 63 13.74 25.51 1.10
C ALA A 63 13.88 26.88 0.45
N GLU A 64 14.93 27.11 -0.33
CA GLU A 64 14.89 28.11 -1.36
C GLU A 64 13.57 27.91 -2.11
N GLU A 65 12.83 28.98 -2.24
CA GLU A 65 11.49 29.03 -2.80
C GLU A 65 11.54 28.64 -4.27
N LEU A 66 11.48 27.33 -4.54
CA LEU A 66 11.29 26.81 -5.88
C LEU A 66 9.84 27.07 -6.24
N ASP A 67 9.65 28.16 -6.96
CA ASP A 67 8.39 28.56 -7.56
C ASP A 67 8.00 27.51 -8.62
N LEU A 68 7.32 26.45 -8.17
CA LEU A 68 6.63 25.56 -9.10
C LEU A 68 5.55 26.42 -9.77
N PRO A 69 5.63 26.68 -11.08
CA PRO A 69 4.66 27.55 -11.71
C PRO A 69 3.26 26.96 -11.55
N ASN A 70 2.50 27.58 -10.67
CA ASN A 70 1.07 27.36 -10.58
C ASN A 70 0.44 28.08 -11.77
N LEU A 71 0.29 27.37 -12.88
CA LEU A 71 -0.25 27.93 -14.12
C LEU A 71 -1.72 28.38 -14.00
N ARG A 72 -2.35 28.13 -12.83
CA ARG A 72 -3.74 28.51 -12.51
C ARG A 72 -3.82 29.18 -11.13
N GLY A 73 -3.24 30.31 -11.00
CA GLY A 73 -3.11 31.19 -9.84
C GLY A 73 -4.27 31.43 -8.87
N GLN A 74 -5.08 30.43 -8.52
CA GLN A 74 -6.04 30.47 -7.41
C GLN A 74 -6.11 29.09 -6.76
N GLY A 75 -5.81 29.00 -5.47
CA GLY A 75 -6.12 27.81 -4.68
C GLY A 75 -7.62 27.52 -4.72
N LEU A 76 -7.97 26.22 -4.66
CA LEU A 76 -9.37 25.79 -4.61
C LEU A 76 -10.12 26.50 -3.49
N SER A 77 -11.34 26.94 -3.75
CA SER A 77 -12.24 27.47 -2.73
C SER A 77 -12.53 26.40 -1.66
N PHE A 78 -12.94 26.83 -0.47
CA PHE A 78 -13.30 25.89 0.60
C PHE A 78 -14.38 24.88 0.17
N ALA A 79 -15.34 25.33 -0.64
CA ALA A 79 -16.40 24.48 -1.18
C ALA A 79 -15.84 23.41 -2.13
N GLU A 80 -14.93 23.77 -3.04
CA GLU A 80 -14.27 22.84 -3.96
C GLU A 80 -13.38 21.84 -3.22
N GLN A 81 -12.66 22.27 -2.18
CA GLN A 81 -11.89 21.37 -1.33
C GLN A 81 -12.78 20.35 -0.64
N TYR A 82 -13.95 20.77 -0.15
CA TYR A 82 -14.92 19.88 0.49
C TYR A 82 -15.53 18.89 -0.52
N GLU A 83 -15.92 19.34 -1.72
CA GLU A 83 -16.41 18.47 -2.78
C GLU A 83 -15.34 17.45 -3.21
N ASN A 84 -14.09 17.88 -3.39
CA ASN A 84 -12.97 17.00 -3.74
C ASN A 84 -12.73 15.95 -2.65
N LYS A 85 -12.84 16.32 -1.37
CA LYS A 85 -12.76 15.37 -0.26
C LYS A 85 -13.85 14.31 -0.36
N LEU A 86 -15.12 14.71 -0.56
CA LEU A 86 -16.24 13.78 -0.68
C LEU A 86 -16.07 12.83 -1.87
N LEU A 87 -15.60 13.37 -2.99
CA LEU A 87 -15.31 12.61 -4.20
C LEU A 87 -14.18 11.60 -3.98
N GLY A 88 -13.11 12.00 -3.29
CA GLY A 88 -12.02 11.11 -2.93
C GLY A 88 -12.45 9.99 -1.98
N GLU A 89 -13.26 10.31 -0.96
CA GLU A 89 -13.84 9.30 -0.07
C GLU A 89 -14.75 8.32 -0.82
N TRP A 90 -15.55 8.81 -1.74
CA TRP A 90 -16.40 8.00 -2.60
C TRP A 90 -15.54 7.08 -3.50
N SER A 91 -14.52 7.64 -4.15
CA SER A 91 -13.58 6.90 -4.99
C SER A 91 -12.90 5.78 -4.20
N LEU A 92 -12.37 6.08 -3.02
CA LEU A 92 -11.70 5.13 -2.15
C LEU A 92 -12.64 3.97 -1.74
N ARG A 93 -13.88 4.29 -1.34
CA ARG A 93 -14.88 3.26 -1.01
C ARG A 93 -15.23 2.37 -2.21
N ASN A 94 -15.35 2.95 -3.40
CA ASN A 94 -15.63 2.20 -4.62
C ASN A 94 -14.46 1.31 -5.06
N ILE A 95 -13.22 1.78 -4.97
CA ILE A 95 -12.03 0.97 -5.23
C ILE A 95 -11.98 -0.20 -4.25
N ASN A 96 -12.09 0.06 -2.96
CA ASN A 96 -12.07 -0.95 -1.91
C ASN A 96 -13.20 -2.01 -2.04
N SER A 97 -14.31 -1.66 -2.70
CA SER A 97 -15.43 -2.60 -2.90
C SER A 97 -15.22 -3.56 -4.07
N ARG A 98 -14.32 -3.24 -4.99
CA ARG A 98 -14.15 -3.95 -6.27
C ARG A 98 -12.78 -4.56 -6.47
N ALA A 99 -11.73 -3.98 -5.87
CA ALA A 99 -10.36 -4.43 -6.03
C ALA A 99 -9.99 -5.47 -4.96
N LYS A 100 -9.17 -6.46 -5.35
CA LYS A 100 -8.41 -7.28 -4.40
C LYS A 100 -7.25 -6.42 -3.89
N MET A 101 -7.25 -6.10 -2.61
CA MET A 101 -6.23 -5.25 -2.02
C MET A 101 -5.02 -6.08 -1.59
N GLU A 102 -3.83 -5.49 -1.72
CA GLU A 102 -2.64 -6.00 -1.03
C GLU A 102 -2.84 -5.84 0.48
N HIS A 103 -2.56 -6.89 1.23
CA HIS A 103 -2.90 -7.00 2.64
C HIS A 103 -1.72 -6.87 3.60
N ASP A 104 -0.49 -6.77 3.09
CA ASP A 104 0.69 -6.66 3.95
C ASP A 104 0.88 -5.23 4.49
N PRO A 105 0.79 -5.02 5.83
CA PRO A 105 0.93 -3.70 6.42
C PRO A 105 2.30 -3.06 6.17
N TRP A 106 3.38 -3.86 6.05
CA TRP A 106 4.72 -3.35 5.82
C TRP A 106 4.90 -2.85 4.38
N ILE A 107 4.37 -3.58 3.38
CA ILE A 107 4.34 -3.13 1.97
C ILE A 107 3.59 -1.80 1.89
N TYR A 108 2.40 -1.75 2.50
CA TYR A 108 1.60 -0.52 2.52
C TYR A 108 2.35 0.65 3.16
N GLU A 109 2.97 0.47 4.33
CA GLU A 109 3.68 1.54 5.03
C GLU A 109 4.91 2.02 4.25
N THR A 110 5.64 1.11 3.61
CA THR A 110 6.80 1.43 2.77
C THR A 110 6.42 2.29 1.56
N ILE A 111 5.36 1.92 0.85
CA ILE A 111 4.85 2.69 -0.30
C ILE A 111 4.23 4.01 0.15
N LYS A 112 3.50 4.01 1.27
CA LYS A 112 2.93 5.22 1.86
C LYS A 112 4.02 6.23 2.22
N GLU A 113 5.08 5.81 2.88
CA GLU A 113 6.20 6.69 3.24
C GLU A 113 6.81 7.34 2.00
N MET A 114 7.06 6.57 0.95
CA MET A 114 7.54 7.08 -0.34
C MET A 114 6.55 8.09 -0.93
N THR A 115 5.27 7.74 -0.99
CA THR A 115 4.21 8.56 -1.59
C THR A 115 4.06 9.89 -0.84
N TRP A 116 4.04 9.87 0.49
CA TRP A 116 3.90 11.09 1.31
C TRP A 116 5.14 11.98 1.18
N ARG A 117 6.33 11.39 1.09
CA ARG A 117 7.58 12.13 0.88
C ARG A 117 7.58 12.85 -0.47
N LEU A 118 7.13 12.20 -1.53
CA LEU A 118 6.98 12.81 -2.86
C LEU A 118 5.91 13.91 -2.83
N ASN A 119 4.75 13.64 -2.24
CA ASN A 119 3.65 14.60 -2.18
C ASN A 119 4.00 15.86 -1.36
N ALA A 120 4.81 15.72 -0.31
CA ALA A 120 5.28 16.87 0.47
C ALA A 120 6.07 17.88 -0.38
N GLN A 121 6.78 17.42 -1.41
CA GLN A 121 7.51 18.30 -2.34
C GLN A 121 6.60 18.94 -3.39
N ALA A 122 5.43 18.38 -3.63
CA ALA A 122 4.44 18.99 -4.53
C ALA A 122 3.64 20.13 -3.87
N ARG A 123 3.93 20.48 -2.61
CA ARG A 123 3.22 21.52 -1.81
C ARG A 123 1.69 21.32 -1.76
N GLN A 124 1.26 20.07 -1.88
CA GLN A 124 -0.15 19.69 -1.81
C GLN A 124 -0.54 19.22 -0.42
N GLN A 125 -1.84 19.21 -0.14
CA GLN A 125 -2.37 18.53 1.04
C GLN A 125 -2.02 17.04 0.98
N ALA A 126 -1.87 16.41 2.15
CA ALA A 126 -1.63 14.97 2.20
C ALA A 126 -2.70 14.23 1.40
N PRO A 127 -2.32 13.18 0.63
CA PRO A 127 -3.29 12.37 -0.08
C PRO A 127 -4.37 11.85 0.88
N LEU A 128 -5.62 11.84 0.45
CA LEU A 128 -6.73 11.28 1.22
C LEU A 128 -6.54 9.78 1.48
N GLY A 129 -5.96 9.07 0.51
CA GLY A 129 -5.73 7.65 0.62
C GLY A 129 -4.72 7.12 -0.39
N LEU A 130 -4.08 6.03 0.03
CA LEU A 130 -3.28 5.16 -0.82
C LEU A 130 -4.00 3.82 -0.92
N VAL A 131 -4.06 3.25 -2.10
CA VAL A 131 -4.53 1.88 -2.31
C VAL A 131 -3.48 1.08 -3.07
N ILE A 132 -3.14 -0.09 -2.54
CA ILE A 132 -2.28 -1.05 -3.24
C ILE A 132 -3.16 -2.22 -3.65
N ILE A 133 -3.24 -2.46 -4.94
CA ILE A 133 -4.13 -3.46 -5.53
C ILE A 133 -3.29 -4.70 -5.85
N ASP A 134 -3.71 -5.85 -5.34
CA ASP A 134 -3.13 -7.13 -5.68
C ASP A 134 -3.54 -7.50 -7.12
N ASN A 135 -2.74 -7.02 -8.06
CA ASN A 135 -2.95 -7.21 -9.49
C ASN A 135 -1.60 -7.26 -10.20
N PRO A 136 -1.32 -8.30 -11.01
CA PRO A 136 -0.04 -8.47 -11.71
C PRO A 136 0.16 -7.50 -12.88
N SER A 137 -0.88 -6.79 -13.31
CA SER A 137 -0.74 -5.79 -14.37
C SER A 137 0.01 -4.56 -13.87
N ILE A 138 0.83 -3.97 -14.76
CA ILE A 138 1.53 -2.74 -14.45
C ILE A 138 0.54 -1.58 -14.57
N ASN A 139 0.23 -0.96 -13.43
CA ASN A 139 -0.66 0.19 -13.37
C ASN A 139 -0.42 1.02 -12.11
N ALA A 140 -0.53 2.33 -12.26
CA ALA A 140 -0.67 3.30 -11.21
C ALA A 140 -1.69 4.34 -11.67
N PHE A 141 -2.32 5.03 -10.75
CA PHE A 141 -3.28 6.07 -11.06
C PHE A 141 -3.44 7.04 -9.90
N ALA A 142 -3.79 8.25 -10.21
CA ALA A 142 -4.36 9.18 -9.26
C ALA A 142 -5.87 9.32 -9.53
N ALA A 143 -6.65 9.39 -8.47
CA ALA A 143 -8.07 9.67 -8.55
C ALA A 143 -8.38 11.02 -7.88
N PRO A 144 -9.42 11.73 -8.34
CA PRO A 144 -9.84 12.98 -7.73
C PRO A 144 -10.06 12.87 -6.23
N GLY A 145 -9.76 13.95 -5.53
CA GLY A 145 -9.78 13.98 -4.08
C GLY A 145 -8.53 13.37 -3.43
N GLY A 146 -7.44 13.19 -4.21
CA GLY A 146 -6.13 12.81 -3.67
C GLY A 146 -6.00 11.32 -3.32
N VAL A 147 -6.67 10.43 -4.04
CA VAL A 147 -6.45 8.98 -3.90
C VAL A 147 -5.40 8.53 -4.91
N ILE A 148 -4.32 7.89 -4.42
CA ILE A 148 -3.27 7.30 -5.25
C ILE A 148 -3.42 5.79 -5.22
N GLY A 149 -3.40 5.17 -6.40
CA GLY A 149 -3.47 3.73 -6.56
C GLY A 149 -2.23 3.16 -7.22
N LEU A 150 -1.80 1.99 -6.77
CA LEU A 150 -0.65 1.26 -7.30
C LEU A 150 -0.97 -0.23 -7.35
N ASN A 151 -0.71 -0.88 -8.48
CA ASN A 151 -0.79 -2.34 -8.57
C ASN A 151 0.51 -2.99 -8.08
N THR A 152 0.42 -4.18 -7.48
CA THR A 152 1.60 -5.00 -7.12
C THR A 152 2.48 -5.29 -8.32
N GLY A 153 1.89 -5.48 -9.51
CA GLY A 153 2.63 -5.66 -10.77
C GLY A 153 3.55 -4.48 -11.13
N THR A 154 3.25 -3.26 -10.69
CA THR A 154 4.14 -2.10 -10.89
C THR A 154 5.36 -2.18 -9.99
N ILE A 155 5.19 -2.62 -8.73
CA ILE A 155 6.31 -2.87 -7.80
C ILE A 155 7.24 -3.91 -8.41
N LEU A 156 6.68 -5.01 -8.93
CA LEU A 156 7.44 -6.12 -9.51
C LEU A 156 8.04 -5.81 -10.89
N ALA A 157 7.56 -4.77 -11.56
CA ALA A 157 8.10 -4.34 -12.85
C ALA A 157 9.26 -3.35 -12.73
N ALA A 158 9.32 -2.60 -11.64
CA ALA A 158 10.41 -1.69 -11.36
C ALA A 158 11.71 -2.46 -11.06
N SER A 159 12.85 -1.82 -11.27
CA SER A 159 14.18 -2.38 -11.00
C SER A 159 14.84 -1.71 -9.79
N SER A 160 14.24 -0.65 -9.26
CA SER A 160 14.74 0.10 -8.11
C SER A 160 13.62 0.88 -7.41
N MET A 161 13.88 1.29 -6.18
CA MET A 161 12.99 2.21 -5.45
C MET A 161 12.79 3.53 -6.20
N ASP A 162 13.84 4.02 -6.88
CA ASP A 162 13.77 5.27 -7.63
C ASP A 162 12.89 5.14 -8.90
N GLU A 163 12.89 3.98 -9.55
CA GLU A 163 11.97 3.72 -10.66
C GLU A 163 10.51 3.67 -10.16
N LEU A 164 10.26 3.01 -9.04
CA LEU A 164 8.94 2.99 -8.44
C LEU A 164 8.50 4.40 -8.00
N ALA A 165 9.41 5.17 -7.41
CA ALA A 165 9.19 6.57 -7.03
C ALA A 165 8.88 7.45 -8.24
N SER A 166 9.44 7.15 -9.43
CA SER A 166 9.16 7.91 -10.65
C SER A 166 7.70 7.76 -11.10
N VAL A 167 7.13 6.57 -10.96
CA VAL A 167 5.71 6.32 -11.27
C VAL A 167 4.82 7.10 -10.31
N VAL A 168 5.08 6.99 -9.01
CA VAL A 168 4.30 7.69 -7.99
C VAL A 168 4.45 9.21 -8.12
N ALA A 169 5.64 9.72 -8.42
CA ALA A 169 5.89 11.15 -8.64
C ALA A 169 5.13 11.68 -9.86
N HIS A 170 4.99 10.88 -10.91
CA HIS A 170 4.19 11.20 -12.08
C HIS A 170 2.69 11.35 -11.70
N GLU A 171 2.15 10.43 -10.91
CA GLU A 171 0.77 10.51 -10.42
C GLU A 171 0.56 11.71 -9.47
N VAL A 172 1.52 11.97 -8.58
CA VAL A 172 1.51 13.16 -7.70
C VAL A 172 1.56 14.43 -8.53
N ALA A 173 2.32 14.47 -9.62
CA ALA A 173 2.36 15.61 -10.52
C ALA A 173 1.01 15.86 -11.20
N HIS A 174 0.30 14.81 -11.63
CA HIS A 174 -1.04 14.94 -12.18
C HIS A 174 -2.02 15.58 -11.18
N ILE A 175 -1.94 15.21 -9.89
CA ILE A 175 -2.75 15.83 -8.83
C ILE A 175 -2.33 17.29 -8.65
N SER A 176 -1.03 17.55 -8.51
CA SER A 176 -0.49 18.88 -8.18
C SER A 176 -0.73 19.92 -9.28
N GLN A 177 -0.76 19.47 -10.55
CA GLN A 177 -1.03 20.32 -11.69
C GLN A 177 -2.52 20.39 -12.05
N HIS A 178 -3.40 19.82 -11.21
CA HIS A 178 -4.85 19.82 -11.41
C HIS A 178 -5.28 19.28 -12.79
N HIS A 179 -4.54 18.31 -13.33
CA HIS A 179 -4.85 17.73 -14.65
C HIS A 179 -6.23 17.06 -14.71
N TYR A 180 -6.81 16.74 -13.55
CA TYR A 180 -8.16 16.18 -13.40
C TYR A 180 -9.27 17.24 -13.33
N GLU A 181 -8.94 18.53 -13.12
CA GLU A 181 -9.92 19.58 -12.79
C GLU A 181 -10.23 20.53 -13.94
N SER A 182 -9.78 20.24 -15.17
CA SER A 182 -9.89 21.18 -16.29
C SER A 182 -11.25 21.18 -17.00
N GLY A 183 -12.20 22.16 -16.80
CA GLY A 183 -13.48 22.49 -17.48
C GLY A 183 -14.74 22.34 -16.58
N ALA A 184 -15.63 23.35 -16.39
CA ALA A 184 -16.63 23.38 -15.30
C ALA A 184 -17.73 22.29 -15.34
N ASP A 185 -18.56 22.12 -16.36
CA ASP A 185 -19.69 21.16 -16.37
C ASP A 185 -19.43 19.90 -17.22
N GLU A 186 -18.73 20.03 -18.32
CA GLU A 186 -18.29 18.88 -19.13
C GLU A 186 -17.25 18.05 -18.38
N ARG A 187 -16.56 18.65 -17.42
CA ARG A 187 -15.53 18.06 -16.54
C ARG A 187 -16.11 17.07 -15.55
N LYS A 188 -17.22 17.40 -14.84
CA LYS A 188 -17.86 16.44 -13.92
C LYS A 188 -18.26 15.17 -14.66
N LYS A 189 -18.78 15.29 -15.89
CA LYS A 189 -19.12 14.12 -16.72
C LYS A 189 -17.89 13.34 -17.17
N ALA A 190 -16.83 14.02 -17.64
CA ALA A 190 -15.58 13.40 -18.04
C ALA A 190 -14.88 12.71 -16.85
N LEU A 191 -14.87 13.36 -15.68
CA LEU A 191 -14.33 12.84 -14.44
C LEU A 191 -15.08 11.60 -13.97
N LEU A 192 -16.42 11.62 -14.00
CA LEU A 192 -17.25 10.46 -13.66
C LEU A 192 -17.06 9.31 -14.64
N MET A 193 -16.90 9.61 -15.94
CA MET A 193 -16.57 8.60 -16.94
C MET A 193 -15.16 8.02 -16.70
N GLN A 194 -14.19 8.85 -16.31
CA GLN A 194 -12.82 8.42 -16.01
C GLN A 194 -12.80 7.53 -14.78
N ILE A 195 -13.44 7.93 -13.68
CA ILE A 195 -13.56 7.10 -12.46
C ILE A 195 -14.36 5.82 -12.79
N GLY A 196 -15.47 5.93 -13.51
CA GLY A 196 -16.27 4.80 -13.94
C GLY A 196 -15.48 3.81 -14.81
N GLY A 197 -14.69 4.32 -15.75
CA GLY A 197 -13.80 3.52 -16.59
C GLY A 197 -12.67 2.85 -15.80
N MET A 198 -12.05 3.57 -14.88
CA MET A 198 -11.04 3.02 -13.96
C MET A 198 -11.63 1.90 -13.08
N LEU A 199 -12.80 2.14 -12.50
CA LEU A 199 -13.50 1.14 -11.68
C LEU A 199 -13.95 -0.07 -12.51
N ALA A 200 -14.35 0.13 -13.76
CA ALA A 200 -14.66 -0.95 -14.68
C ALA A 200 -13.40 -1.76 -15.06
N ALA A 201 -12.27 -1.10 -15.28
CA ALA A 201 -10.99 -1.76 -15.54
C ALA A 201 -10.52 -2.58 -14.33
N ILE A 202 -10.67 -2.06 -13.10
CA ILE A 202 -10.38 -2.78 -11.85
C ILE A 202 -11.30 -4.00 -11.73
N ALA A 203 -12.60 -3.86 -12.00
CA ALA A 203 -13.55 -4.97 -11.93
C ALA A 203 -13.27 -6.04 -13.00
N ALA A 204 -12.92 -5.63 -14.21
CA ALA A 204 -12.57 -6.56 -15.29
C ALA A 204 -11.28 -7.34 -15.01
N SER A 205 -10.31 -6.74 -14.31
CA SER A 205 -9.06 -7.41 -13.94
C SER A 205 -9.21 -8.44 -12.80
N ALA A 206 -10.35 -8.43 -12.09
CA ALA A 206 -10.68 -9.39 -11.04
C ALA A 206 -11.39 -10.66 -11.57
N VAL A 207 -11.73 -10.69 -12.87
CA VAL A 207 -12.38 -11.83 -13.54
C VAL A 207 -11.35 -12.53 -14.42
N ASP A 208 -11.33 -13.86 -14.43
CA ASP A 208 -10.40 -14.66 -15.25
C ASP A 208 -10.35 -14.20 -16.71
N GLY A 209 -9.13 -14.21 -17.29
CA GLY A 209 -8.77 -13.52 -18.53
C GLY A 209 -9.67 -13.72 -19.75
N ASP A 210 -10.37 -14.86 -19.88
CA ASP A 210 -11.26 -15.13 -21.01
C ASP A 210 -12.60 -14.37 -20.93
N ALA A 211 -13.14 -14.17 -19.73
CA ALA A 211 -14.36 -13.39 -19.52
C ALA A 211 -14.10 -11.87 -19.66
N ALA A 212 -12.92 -11.40 -19.25
CA ALA A 212 -12.50 -10.00 -19.43
C ALA A 212 -12.35 -9.65 -20.93
N ALA A 213 -11.84 -10.57 -21.74
CA ALA A 213 -11.74 -10.40 -23.20
C ALA A 213 -13.13 -10.29 -23.87
N ALA A 214 -14.10 -11.10 -23.45
CA ALA A 214 -15.45 -11.10 -23.99
C ALA A 214 -16.22 -9.80 -23.67
N VAL A 215 -16.07 -9.25 -22.46
CA VAL A 215 -16.68 -7.98 -22.06
C VAL A 215 -16.02 -6.80 -22.79
N MET A 216 -14.72 -6.87 -23.05
CA MET A 216 -13.98 -5.83 -23.81
C MET A 216 -14.29 -5.85 -25.32
N MET A 217 -14.61 -6.98 -25.90
CA MET A 217 -14.93 -7.08 -27.33
C MET A 217 -16.38 -6.67 -27.67
N GLY A 218 -17.28 -6.60 -26.70
CA GLY A 218 -18.73 -6.46 -26.93
C GLY A 218 -19.29 -5.04 -26.93
N SER A 219 -18.58 -4.00 -26.47
CA SER A 219 -19.18 -2.66 -26.42
C SER A 219 -18.17 -1.53 -26.31
N GLN A 220 -18.25 -0.53 -27.22
CA GLN A 220 -17.85 0.89 -27.05
C GLN A 220 -16.50 1.21 -26.37
N THR A 221 -15.63 0.22 -26.14
CA THR A 221 -14.39 0.37 -25.37
C THR A 221 -13.32 1.23 -26.05
N ALA A 222 -13.36 1.36 -27.37
CA ALA A 222 -12.41 2.22 -28.09
C ALA A 222 -12.62 3.72 -27.79
N THR A 223 -13.86 4.16 -27.64
CA THR A 223 -14.20 5.55 -27.27
C THR A 223 -13.96 5.83 -25.79
N MET A 224 -14.18 4.87 -24.91
CA MET A 224 -13.84 5.00 -23.49
C MET A 224 -12.33 5.05 -23.24
N ASN A 225 -11.54 4.25 -23.96
CA ASN A 225 -10.08 4.24 -23.82
C ASN A 225 -9.45 5.57 -24.28
N SER A 226 -10.00 6.23 -25.32
CA SER A 226 -9.50 7.52 -25.79
C SER A 226 -9.87 8.68 -24.85
N SER A 227 -10.96 8.57 -24.08
CA SER A 227 -11.38 9.60 -23.13
C SER A 227 -10.66 9.52 -21.79
N MET A 228 -9.98 8.40 -21.49
CA MET A 228 -9.19 8.23 -20.26
C MET A 228 -7.72 8.63 -20.40
N ALA A 229 -7.22 8.78 -21.63
CA ALA A 229 -5.84 9.20 -21.84
C ALA A 229 -5.70 10.71 -21.60
N PHE A 230 -4.74 11.10 -20.79
CA PHE A 230 -4.36 12.51 -20.63
C PHE A 230 -3.85 13.09 -21.94
N SER A 231 -4.01 14.41 -22.08
CA SER A 231 -3.43 15.08 -23.23
C SER A 231 -1.90 14.92 -23.24
N ARG A 232 -1.28 14.87 -24.42
CA ARG A 232 0.18 14.79 -24.55
C ARG A 232 0.90 15.94 -23.82
N SER A 233 0.24 17.08 -23.68
CA SER A 233 0.76 18.22 -22.91
C SER A 233 0.78 17.93 -21.42
N ASN A 234 -0.31 17.38 -20.88
CA ASN A 234 -0.41 17.03 -19.47
C ASN A 234 0.61 15.95 -19.08
N GLU A 235 0.84 14.97 -19.98
CA GLU A 235 1.85 13.93 -19.77
C GLU A 235 3.27 14.49 -19.69
N ARG A 236 3.64 15.39 -20.62
CA ARG A 236 4.96 16.05 -20.60
C ARG A 236 5.15 16.95 -19.39
N ASP A 237 4.07 17.58 -18.94
CA ASP A 237 4.11 18.41 -17.73
C ASP A 237 4.24 17.55 -16.48
N ALA A 238 3.50 16.44 -16.40
CA ALA A 238 3.63 15.47 -15.31
C ALA A 238 5.03 14.84 -15.24
N ASP A 239 5.64 14.53 -16.38
CA ASP A 239 7.04 14.04 -16.43
C ASP A 239 8.00 15.09 -15.90
N ARG A 240 7.86 16.34 -16.33
CA ARG A 240 8.73 17.45 -15.91
C ARG A 240 8.61 17.73 -14.42
N VAL A 241 7.39 17.90 -13.92
CA VAL A 241 7.11 18.19 -12.51
C VAL A 241 7.45 16.97 -11.64
N GLY A 242 7.13 15.76 -12.10
CA GLY A 242 7.47 14.52 -11.42
C GLY A 242 8.97 14.37 -11.17
N MET A 243 9.82 14.68 -12.16
CA MET A 243 11.27 14.68 -11.97
C MET A 243 11.74 15.72 -10.95
N GLN A 244 11.13 16.90 -10.89
CA GLN A 244 11.44 17.92 -9.89
C GLN A 244 11.07 17.43 -8.48
N ILE A 245 9.88 16.86 -8.33
CA ILE A 245 9.40 16.26 -7.08
C ILE A 245 10.35 15.15 -6.62
N MET A 246 10.76 14.25 -7.51
CA MET A 246 11.72 13.18 -7.21
C MET A 246 13.03 13.75 -6.65
N ASN A 247 13.63 14.72 -7.34
CA ASN A 247 14.89 15.33 -6.93
C ASN A 247 14.80 15.94 -5.53
N GLN A 248 13.72 16.71 -5.27
CA GLN A 248 13.50 17.36 -3.98
C GLN A 248 13.23 16.35 -2.86
N ALA A 249 12.50 15.28 -3.16
CA ALA A 249 12.24 14.18 -2.24
C ALA A 249 13.46 13.26 -2.02
N GLY A 250 14.54 13.48 -2.78
CA GLY A 250 15.78 12.74 -2.68
C GLY A 250 15.78 11.39 -3.35
N TYR A 251 14.97 11.21 -4.38
CA TYR A 251 15.00 10.11 -5.34
C TYR A 251 15.77 10.53 -6.61
N ASP A 252 16.29 9.55 -7.36
CA ASP A 252 17.03 9.79 -8.60
C ASP A 252 16.10 10.07 -9.79
N PRO A 253 15.98 11.31 -10.31
CA PRO A 253 15.10 11.60 -11.45
C PRO A 253 15.49 10.83 -12.72
N ARG A 254 16.75 10.37 -12.83
CA ARG A 254 17.25 9.58 -13.96
C ARG A 254 16.62 8.18 -14.02
N ALA A 255 15.90 7.78 -12.96
CA ALA A 255 15.14 6.55 -12.94
C ALA A 255 13.89 6.60 -13.83
N MET A 256 13.27 7.77 -14.01
CA MET A 256 12.06 7.91 -14.82
C MET A 256 12.24 7.44 -16.27
N PRO A 257 13.23 7.90 -17.06
CA PRO A 257 13.44 7.37 -18.40
C PRO A 257 13.84 5.89 -18.43
N ARG A 258 14.47 5.35 -17.37
CA ARG A 258 14.76 3.91 -17.27
C ARG A 258 13.46 3.11 -17.15
N PHE A 259 12.55 3.56 -16.29
CA PHE A 259 11.23 2.92 -16.16
C PHE A 259 10.43 3.01 -17.47
N PHE A 260 10.45 4.15 -18.17
CA PHE A 260 9.81 4.30 -19.48
C PHE A 260 10.38 3.32 -20.53
N ALA A 261 11.69 3.11 -20.53
CA ALA A 261 12.31 2.11 -21.41
C ALA A 261 11.82 0.70 -21.08
N THR A 262 11.74 0.34 -19.80
CA THR A 262 11.18 -0.95 -19.34
C THR A 262 9.73 -1.12 -19.80
N MET A 263 8.91 -0.08 -19.67
CA MET A 263 7.51 -0.10 -20.08
C MET A 263 7.37 -0.25 -21.59
N ASN A 264 8.19 0.46 -22.37
CA ASN A 264 8.20 0.37 -23.84
C ASN A 264 8.59 -1.05 -24.29
N GLN A 265 9.62 -1.64 -23.71
CA GLN A 265 10.04 -3.01 -23.99
C GLN A 265 8.93 -4.03 -23.70
N LYS A 266 8.29 -3.94 -22.52
CA LYS A 266 7.17 -4.82 -22.14
C LYS A 266 5.96 -4.62 -23.06
N SER A 267 5.69 -3.39 -23.47
CA SER A 267 4.62 -3.08 -24.41
C SER A 267 4.86 -3.71 -25.78
N GLN A 268 6.08 -3.65 -26.31
CA GLN A 268 6.45 -4.30 -27.57
C GLN A 268 6.35 -5.83 -27.52
N LEU A 269 6.81 -6.43 -26.42
CA LEU A 269 6.70 -7.88 -26.22
C LEU A 269 5.23 -8.33 -26.17
N ASN A 270 4.38 -7.59 -25.49
CA ASN A 270 2.94 -7.89 -25.40
C ASN A 270 2.23 -7.75 -26.76
N GLN A 271 2.58 -6.76 -27.58
CA GLN A 271 2.04 -6.61 -28.95
C GLN A 271 2.44 -7.81 -29.84
N THR A 272 3.69 -8.25 -29.76
CA THR A 272 4.18 -9.43 -30.52
C THR A 272 3.47 -10.71 -30.11
N ALA A 273 3.10 -10.84 -28.82
CA ALA A 273 2.40 -12.00 -28.28
C ALA A 273 0.86 -11.91 -28.39
N ASN A 274 0.29 -10.94 -29.12
CA ASN A 274 -1.14 -10.63 -29.17
C ASN A 274 -1.75 -10.39 -27.77
N GLN A 275 -0.96 -9.96 -26.80
CA GLN A 275 -1.42 -9.61 -25.46
C GLN A 275 -1.78 -8.12 -25.37
N PHE A 276 -2.66 -7.79 -24.41
CA PHE A 276 -3.08 -6.40 -24.21
C PHE A 276 -1.93 -5.53 -23.67
N LEU A 277 -1.88 -4.26 -24.12
CA LEU A 277 -0.98 -3.27 -23.57
C LEU A 277 -1.18 -3.11 -22.05
N PRO A 278 -0.10 -2.89 -21.28
CA PRO A 278 -0.22 -2.56 -19.87
C PRO A 278 -1.21 -1.42 -19.63
N SER A 279 -2.02 -1.49 -18.58
CA SER A 279 -3.05 -0.51 -18.29
C SER A 279 -2.46 0.90 -18.14
N PHE A 280 -1.28 1.00 -17.55
CA PHE A 280 -0.54 2.25 -17.42
C PHE A 280 -0.23 2.89 -18.79
N VAL A 281 0.22 2.12 -19.79
CA VAL A 281 0.53 2.65 -21.12
C VAL A 281 -0.73 3.11 -21.87
N ARG A 282 -1.89 2.55 -21.53
CA ARG A 282 -3.16 2.99 -22.10
C ARG A 282 -3.65 4.31 -21.53
N SER A 283 -3.52 4.53 -20.23
CA SER A 283 -3.86 5.78 -19.55
C SER A 283 -2.81 6.87 -19.76
N HIS A 284 -1.53 6.50 -19.87
CA HIS A 284 -0.37 7.38 -20.03
C HIS A 284 0.43 6.98 -21.28
N PRO A 285 0.01 7.36 -22.49
CA PRO A 285 0.66 6.92 -23.72
C PRO A 285 2.15 7.29 -23.75
N LEU A 286 2.99 6.28 -23.89
CA LEU A 286 4.44 6.46 -24.05
C LEU A 286 4.76 6.71 -25.51
N SER A 287 5.22 7.93 -25.81
CA SER A 287 5.77 8.26 -27.12
C SER A 287 7.30 8.28 -27.07
N ASN A 288 7.93 8.05 -28.23
CA ASN A 288 9.40 8.20 -28.34
C ASN A 288 9.86 9.62 -27.99
N GLU A 289 9.01 10.62 -28.21
CA GLU A 289 9.24 12.01 -27.83
C GLU A 289 9.33 12.16 -26.30
N ARG A 290 8.36 11.61 -25.52
CA ARG A 290 8.41 11.63 -24.05
C ARG A 290 9.66 10.95 -23.52
N LEU A 291 10.01 9.77 -24.06
CA LEU A 291 11.22 9.06 -23.66
C LEU A 291 12.48 9.91 -23.91
N SER A 292 12.61 10.50 -25.10
CA SER A 292 13.75 11.35 -25.48
C SER A 292 13.83 12.62 -24.62
N GLU A 293 12.70 13.30 -24.40
CA GLU A 293 12.65 14.46 -23.52
C GLU A 293 13.02 14.13 -22.07
N SER A 294 12.50 13.02 -21.55
CA SER A 294 12.82 12.55 -20.20
C SER A 294 14.30 12.21 -20.05
N GLN A 295 14.91 11.57 -21.05
CA GLN A 295 16.35 11.29 -21.09
C GLN A 295 17.17 12.59 -21.11
N SER A 296 16.81 13.57 -21.94
CA SER A 296 17.49 14.84 -22.00
C SER A 296 17.39 15.63 -20.69
N ARG A 297 16.24 15.62 -20.03
CA ARG A 297 16.04 16.26 -18.73
C ARG A 297 16.81 15.56 -17.63
N ALA A 298 16.83 14.22 -17.65
CA ALA A 298 17.54 13.40 -16.67
C ALA A 298 19.04 13.72 -16.59
N GLN A 299 19.66 14.11 -17.72
CA GLN A 299 21.07 14.49 -17.79
C GLN A 299 21.41 15.78 -17.00
N ARG A 300 20.39 16.57 -16.64
CA ARG A 300 20.58 17.82 -15.86
C ARG A 300 20.64 17.58 -14.35
N TYR A 301 20.33 16.37 -13.91
CA TYR A 301 20.33 16.00 -12.50
C TYR A 301 21.59 15.23 -12.15
N ASP A 302 22.19 15.56 -11.01
CA ASP A 302 23.32 14.83 -10.48
C ASP A 302 22.93 13.43 -10.00
N ALA A 303 23.92 12.54 -9.97
CA ALA A 303 23.75 11.22 -9.38
C ALA A 303 23.49 11.35 -7.87
N LEU A 304 22.59 10.54 -7.34
CA LEU A 304 22.48 10.41 -5.89
C LEU A 304 23.81 9.94 -5.28
N PRO A 305 24.14 10.38 -4.05
CA PRO A 305 25.26 9.82 -3.30
C PRO A 305 25.18 8.29 -3.21
N LEU A 306 26.33 7.62 -3.33
CA LEU A 306 26.41 6.15 -3.38
C LEU A 306 25.70 5.48 -2.18
N SER A 307 25.89 6.04 -0.98
CA SER A 307 25.23 5.54 0.24
C SER A 307 23.70 5.56 0.14
N LYS A 308 23.13 6.57 -0.51
CA LYS A 308 21.70 6.72 -0.73
C LYS A 308 21.20 5.71 -1.77
N GLN A 309 21.96 5.56 -2.87
CA GLN A 309 21.65 4.54 -3.89
C GLN A 309 21.63 3.14 -3.28
N GLN A 310 22.65 2.80 -2.47
CA GLN A 310 22.73 1.49 -1.79
C GLN A 310 21.54 1.26 -0.84
N ARG A 311 21.15 2.30 -0.08
CA ARG A 311 19.99 2.23 0.80
C ARG A 311 18.67 2.02 0.04
N HIS A 312 18.46 2.77 -1.06
CA HIS A 312 17.29 2.61 -1.91
C HIS A 312 17.24 1.21 -2.53
N GLN A 313 18.40 0.70 -2.99
CA GLN A 313 18.49 -0.65 -3.55
C GLN A 313 18.19 -1.73 -2.51
N ALA A 314 18.73 -1.59 -1.30
CA ALA A 314 18.45 -2.55 -0.22
C ALA A 314 16.97 -2.54 0.19
N LEU A 315 16.36 -1.36 0.32
CA LEU A 315 14.93 -1.25 0.64
C LEU A 315 14.05 -1.81 -0.48
N PHE A 316 14.44 -1.56 -1.74
CA PHE A 316 13.72 -2.12 -2.89
C PHE A 316 13.84 -3.64 -2.98
N ASP A 317 15.00 -4.21 -2.67
CA ASP A 317 15.21 -5.66 -2.61
C ASP A 317 14.24 -6.31 -1.59
N LEU A 318 14.10 -5.71 -0.40
CA LEU A 318 13.12 -6.15 0.60
C LEU A 318 11.67 -6.03 0.08
N LEU A 319 11.32 -4.89 -0.51
CA LEU A 319 9.97 -4.63 -1.02
C LEU A 319 9.61 -5.59 -2.16
N TYR A 320 10.49 -5.79 -3.10
CA TYR A 320 10.31 -6.70 -4.23
C TYR A 320 10.03 -8.13 -3.75
N TRP A 321 10.92 -8.67 -2.92
CA TRP A 321 10.80 -10.05 -2.46
C TRP A 321 9.67 -10.25 -1.46
N ARG A 322 9.35 -9.23 -0.64
CA ARG A 322 8.15 -9.29 0.22
C ARG A 322 6.89 -9.33 -0.63
N THR A 323 6.78 -8.49 -1.66
CA THR A 323 5.65 -8.49 -2.59
C THR A 323 5.54 -9.81 -3.34
N GLN A 324 6.66 -10.40 -3.75
CA GLN A 324 6.68 -11.72 -4.38
C GLN A 324 6.20 -12.83 -3.44
N SER A 325 6.57 -12.78 -2.16
CA SER A 325 6.26 -13.83 -1.19
C SER A 325 4.84 -13.77 -0.63
N THR A 326 4.20 -12.59 -0.63
CA THR A 326 2.78 -12.43 -0.27
C THR A 326 1.85 -12.78 -1.44
N GLY A 327 2.33 -12.67 -2.69
CA GLY A 327 1.68 -13.21 -3.87
C GLY A 327 1.91 -14.73 -3.99
N GLU A 328 0.93 -15.49 -4.43
CA GLU A 328 0.93 -16.99 -4.43
C GLU A 328 1.94 -17.66 -5.40
N HIS A 329 3.00 -16.98 -5.89
CA HIS A 329 3.70 -17.39 -7.10
C HIS A 329 5.18 -17.71 -6.95
N VAL A 330 5.75 -17.78 -5.74
CA VAL A 330 7.18 -18.06 -5.58
C VAL A 330 7.43 -19.48 -5.11
N SER A 331 8.25 -20.21 -5.86
CA SER A 331 8.69 -21.57 -5.47
C SER A 331 9.88 -21.51 -4.51
N GLU A 332 10.02 -22.55 -3.66
CA GLU A 332 11.19 -22.72 -2.79
C GLU A 332 12.51 -22.64 -3.57
N THR A 333 12.56 -23.30 -4.73
CA THR A 333 13.77 -23.31 -5.57
C THR A 333 14.15 -21.91 -6.05
N ALA A 334 13.17 -21.10 -6.44
CA ALA A 334 13.42 -19.72 -6.85
C ALA A 334 13.94 -18.87 -5.68
N LEU A 335 13.31 -18.98 -4.52
CA LEU A 335 13.73 -18.27 -3.30
C LEU A 335 15.13 -18.70 -2.85
N THR A 336 15.41 -20.00 -2.78
CA THR A 336 16.72 -20.55 -2.38
C THR A 336 17.83 -20.09 -3.32
N THR A 337 17.55 -20.03 -4.62
CA THR A 337 18.52 -19.57 -5.61
C THR A 337 18.79 -18.07 -5.44
N ALA A 338 17.75 -17.25 -5.31
CA ALA A 338 17.87 -15.81 -5.13
C ALA A 338 18.50 -15.43 -3.79
N ALA A 339 18.21 -16.17 -2.73
CA ALA A 339 18.72 -15.93 -1.37
C ALA A 339 20.25 -16.01 -1.26
N LYS A 340 20.94 -16.61 -2.24
CA LYS A 340 22.41 -16.62 -2.29
C LYS A 340 23.01 -15.23 -2.48
N ASN A 341 22.28 -14.30 -3.12
CA ASN A 341 22.77 -12.99 -3.52
C ASN A 341 21.85 -11.83 -3.11
N SER A 342 20.71 -12.10 -2.48
CA SER A 342 19.72 -11.09 -2.07
C SER A 342 19.28 -11.32 -0.63
N VAL A 343 19.41 -10.28 0.18
CA VAL A 343 18.94 -10.28 1.58
C VAL A 343 17.40 -10.29 1.62
N GLY A 344 16.75 -9.60 0.69
CA GLY A 344 15.29 -9.61 0.56
C GLY A 344 14.76 -11.00 0.23
N ALA A 345 15.40 -11.70 -0.73
CA ALA A 345 15.05 -13.08 -1.07
C ALA A 345 15.29 -14.05 0.11
N LYS A 346 16.36 -13.83 0.88
CA LYS A 346 16.65 -14.63 2.08
C LYS A 346 15.57 -14.44 3.15
N LEU A 347 15.13 -13.21 3.36
CA LEU A 347 14.02 -12.92 4.29
C LEU A 347 12.69 -13.48 3.77
N ALA A 348 12.44 -13.43 2.47
CA ALA A 348 11.27 -14.05 1.85
C ALA A 348 11.29 -15.59 1.99
N LEU A 349 12.47 -16.21 1.89
CA LEU A 349 12.64 -17.64 2.15
C LEU A 349 12.38 -18.00 3.60
N MET A 350 12.86 -17.18 4.54
CA MET A 350 12.55 -17.31 5.98
C MET A 350 11.03 -17.27 6.21
N TYR A 351 10.33 -16.31 5.60
CA TYR A 351 8.87 -16.21 5.64
C TYR A 351 8.21 -17.46 5.06
N TRP A 352 8.65 -17.91 3.89
CA TRP A 352 8.13 -19.10 3.22
C TRP A 352 8.32 -20.36 4.07
N TYR A 353 9.47 -20.55 4.73
CA TYR A 353 9.69 -21.66 5.66
C TYR A 353 8.73 -21.60 6.87
N GLY A 354 8.46 -20.41 7.40
CA GLY A 354 7.46 -20.20 8.44
C GLY A 354 6.06 -20.68 8.01
N GLU A 355 5.64 -20.32 6.79
CA GLU A 355 4.36 -20.76 6.19
C GLU A 355 4.27 -22.28 6.01
N GLN A 356 5.39 -22.92 5.69
CA GLN A 356 5.46 -24.38 5.55
C GLN A 356 5.66 -25.08 6.89
N GLN A 357 5.63 -24.37 8.02
CA GLN A 357 5.90 -24.88 9.38
C GLN A 357 7.30 -25.48 9.54
N ARG A 358 8.23 -25.11 8.68
CA ARG A 358 9.65 -25.48 8.74
C ARG A 358 10.41 -24.50 9.62
N PHE A 359 10.04 -24.46 10.90
CA PHE A 359 10.51 -23.45 11.85
C PHE A 359 12.01 -23.53 12.16
N GLY A 360 12.63 -24.71 12.00
CA GLY A 360 14.08 -24.89 12.16
C GLY A 360 14.85 -24.06 11.16
N GLU A 361 14.55 -24.26 9.87
CA GLU A 361 15.19 -23.55 8.75
C GLU A 361 14.89 -22.04 8.80
N ALA A 362 13.67 -21.67 9.19
CA ALA A 362 13.33 -20.26 9.36
C ALA A 362 14.18 -19.61 10.47
N ASN A 363 14.41 -20.29 11.60
CA ASN A 363 15.24 -19.79 12.70
C ASN A 363 16.73 -19.72 12.36
N GLU A 364 17.25 -20.61 11.53
CA GLU A 364 18.62 -20.54 11.02
C GLU A 364 18.82 -19.24 10.22
N ILE A 365 17.90 -18.95 9.30
CA ILE A 365 17.95 -17.70 8.53
C ILE A 365 17.79 -16.47 9.44
N TYR A 366 16.88 -16.51 10.43
CA TYR A 366 16.72 -15.42 11.38
C TYR A 366 18.03 -15.14 12.14
N THR A 367 18.71 -16.18 12.60
CA THR A 367 19.99 -16.06 13.30
C THR A 367 21.06 -15.45 12.41
N GLU A 368 21.16 -15.90 11.16
CA GLU A 368 22.09 -15.35 10.17
C GLU A 368 21.83 -13.87 9.90
N LEU A 369 20.57 -13.50 9.62
CA LEU A 369 20.19 -12.11 9.34
C LEU A 369 20.37 -11.20 10.56
N SER A 370 20.15 -11.70 11.76
CA SER A 370 20.35 -10.97 13.01
C SER A 370 21.83 -10.71 13.31
N ALA A 371 22.73 -11.52 12.80
CA ALA A 371 24.18 -11.37 12.94
C ALA A 371 24.81 -10.39 11.95
N LEU A 372 24.03 -9.85 10.99
CA LEU A 372 24.52 -8.86 10.02
C LEU A 372 25.02 -7.59 10.71
N PRO A 373 25.99 -6.85 10.12
CA PRO A 373 26.46 -5.56 10.63
C PRO A 373 25.31 -4.57 10.85
N ALA A 374 25.42 -3.72 11.87
CA ALA A 374 24.37 -2.79 12.28
C ALA A 374 23.83 -1.92 11.13
N ALA A 375 24.70 -1.45 10.23
CA ALA A 375 24.31 -0.63 9.08
C ALA A 375 23.39 -1.38 8.09
N GLN A 376 23.62 -2.69 7.89
CA GLN A 376 22.77 -3.54 7.04
C GLN A 376 21.47 -3.87 7.76
N ARG A 377 21.54 -4.21 9.05
CA ARG A 377 20.34 -4.46 9.85
C ARG A 377 19.39 -3.28 9.93
N GLN A 378 19.90 -2.05 9.95
CA GLN A 378 19.06 -0.85 10.02
C GLN A 378 18.03 -0.74 8.89
N VAL A 379 18.35 -1.22 7.69
CA VAL A 379 17.40 -1.27 6.56
C VAL A 379 16.48 -2.48 6.67
N LEU A 380 17.00 -3.59 7.18
CA LEU A 380 16.28 -4.86 7.30
C LEU A 380 15.23 -4.84 8.42
N GLU A 381 15.55 -4.25 9.56
CA GLU A 381 14.58 -3.94 10.63
C GLU A 381 13.62 -2.85 10.14
N PRO A 382 12.36 -2.79 10.41
CA PRO A 382 11.55 -3.69 11.23
C PRO A 382 11.05 -4.97 10.52
N LEU A 383 11.28 -5.14 9.21
CA LEU A 383 10.70 -6.28 8.46
C LEU A 383 11.19 -7.64 8.99
N LEU A 384 12.45 -7.73 9.42
CA LEU A 384 13.00 -8.94 10.04
C LEU A 384 12.22 -9.32 11.31
N SER A 385 11.99 -8.34 12.21
CA SER A 385 11.22 -8.55 13.44
C SER A 385 9.75 -8.87 13.16
N ILE A 386 9.14 -8.23 12.17
CA ILE A 386 7.78 -8.55 11.71
C ILE A 386 7.72 -9.99 11.21
N THR A 387 8.65 -10.41 10.35
CA THR A 387 8.68 -11.78 9.81
C THR A 387 8.88 -12.81 10.92
N GLN A 388 9.80 -12.55 11.86
CA GLN A 388 10.00 -13.44 13.02
C GLN A 388 8.76 -13.50 13.91
N SER A 389 8.08 -12.36 14.13
CA SER A 389 6.84 -12.36 14.90
C SER A 389 5.74 -13.20 14.25
N GLN A 390 5.63 -13.15 12.92
CA GLN A 390 4.68 -13.98 12.17
C GLN A 390 4.99 -15.48 12.33
N ILE A 391 6.26 -15.86 12.29
CA ILE A 391 6.70 -17.25 12.54
C ILE A 391 6.38 -17.69 13.98
N LEU A 392 6.56 -16.80 14.95
CA LEU A 392 6.18 -17.07 16.34
C LEU A 392 4.66 -17.24 16.50
N THR A 393 3.87 -16.45 15.78
CA THR A 393 2.39 -16.58 15.81
C THR A 393 1.91 -17.89 15.19
N GLU A 394 2.55 -18.39 14.13
CA GLU A 394 2.26 -19.72 13.55
C GLU A 394 2.58 -20.85 14.57
N GLN A 395 3.54 -20.62 15.46
CA GLN A 395 3.86 -21.53 16.58
C GLN A 395 2.96 -21.34 17.80
N ASN A 396 1.94 -20.47 17.75
CA ASN A 396 1.10 -20.04 18.87
C ASN A 396 1.89 -19.36 20.03
N LYS A 397 3.09 -18.84 19.77
CA LYS A 397 3.95 -18.13 20.71
C LYS A 397 3.62 -16.64 20.75
N TRP A 398 2.36 -16.31 20.94
CA TRP A 398 1.83 -14.93 20.85
C TRP A 398 2.51 -13.95 21.80
N GLN A 399 2.84 -14.41 23.02
CA GLN A 399 3.51 -13.57 24.02
C GLN A 399 4.92 -13.19 23.56
N GLN A 400 5.68 -14.13 23.00
CA GLN A 400 7.04 -13.87 22.48
C GLN A 400 6.98 -12.94 21.25
N ALA A 401 5.99 -13.11 20.40
CA ALA A 401 5.75 -12.21 19.26
C ALA A 401 5.45 -10.78 19.74
N ALA A 402 4.62 -10.62 20.78
CA ALA A 402 4.31 -9.32 21.35
C ALA A 402 5.55 -8.65 21.96
N GLU A 403 6.35 -9.37 22.75
CA GLU A 403 7.59 -8.85 23.37
C GLU A 403 8.61 -8.39 22.31
N LEU A 404 8.78 -9.18 21.25
CA LEU A 404 9.65 -8.81 20.12
C LEU A 404 9.17 -7.50 19.47
N LEU A 405 7.89 -7.42 19.13
CA LEU A 405 7.33 -6.25 18.46
C LEU A 405 7.22 -5.02 19.35
N GLU A 406 6.99 -5.18 20.67
CA GLU A 406 7.03 -4.07 21.64
C GLU A 406 8.41 -3.39 21.66
N SER A 407 9.48 -4.16 21.53
CA SER A 407 10.83 -3.61 21.47
C SER A 407 11.05 -2.76 20.22
N GLN A 408 10.56 -3.21 19.09
CA GLN A 408 10.64 -2.48 17.81
C GLN A 408 9.72 -1.26 17.79
N GLN A 409 8.51 -1.38 18.31
CA GLN A 409 7.56 -0.29 18.36
C GLN A 409 8.04 0.87 19.26
N ARG A 410 8.84 0.60 20.29
CA ARG A 410 9.50 1.64 21.09
C ARG A 410 10.57 2.41 20.29
N LEU A 411 11.25 1.75 19.35
CA LEU A 411 12.25 2.40 18.48
C LEU A 411 11.60 3.18 17.34
N TYR A 412 10.42 2.71 16.87
CA TYR A 412 9.68 3.28 15.74
C TYR A 412 8.20 3.51 16.12
N PRO A 413 7.92 4.44 17.05
CA PRO A 413 6.59 4.62 17.63
C PRO A 413 5.52 5.05 16.64
N GLU A 414 5.89 5.71 15.54
CA GLU A 414 5.01 6.21 14.49
C GLU A 414 4.62 5.15 13.46
N ARG A 415 5.37 4.04 13.38
CA ARG A 415 5.15 3.01 12.36
C ARG A 415 3.83 2.27 12.59
N ARG A 416 2.92 2.45 11.64
CA ARG A 416 1.60 1.84 11.62
C ARG A 416 1.66 0.31 11.52
N ASP A 417 2.53 -0.22 10.66
CA ASP A 417 2.68 -1.65 10.44
C ASP A 417 3.06 -2.39 11.74
N LEU A 418 4.05 -1.88 12.48
CA LEU A 418 4.43 -2.44 13.77
C LEU A 418 3.27 -2.42 14.78
N ARG A 419 2.48 -1.32 14.83
CA ARG A 419 1.31 -1.24 15.70
C ARG A 419 0.26 -2.29 15.35
N LEU A 420 0.04 -2.56 14.07
CA LEU A 420 -0.94 -3.55 13.61
C LEU A 420 -0.51 -4.97 13.97
N TYR A 421 0.74 -5.37 13.67
CA TYR A 421 1.25 -6.69 14.06
C TYR A 421 1.33 -6.87 15.57
N LEU A 422 1.78 -5.84 16.30
CA LEU A 422 1.80 -5.87 17.76
C LEU A 422 0.40 -6.00 18.35
N ALA A 423 -0.58 -5.27 17.82
CA ALA A 423 -1.95 -5.36 18.29
C ALA A 423 -2.56 -6.75 18.06
N GLU A 424 -2.23 -7.43 16.98
CA GLU A 424 -2.62 -8.81 16.74
C GLU A 424 -2.00 -9.75 17.78
N ALA A 425 -0.69 -9.64 18.01
CA ALA A 425 0.01 -10.45 19.01
C ALA A 425 -0.53 -10.22 20.43
N LEU A 426 -0.77 -8.94 20.82
CA LEU A 426 -1.36 -8.58 22.11
C LEU A 426 -2.79 -9.11 22.28
N THR A 427 -3.60 -9.03 21.22
CA THR A 427 -4.99 -9.55 21.26
C THR A 427 -5.00 -11.05 21.54
N ASN A 428 -4.10 -11.79 20.89
CA ASN A 428 -4.05 -13.24 21.00
C ASN A 428 -3.26 -13.71 22.25
N SER A 429 -2.33 -12.91 22.78
CA SER A 429 -1.68 -13.17 24.08
C SER A 429 -2.51 -12.71 25.31
N ASN A 430 -3.81 -12.51 25.11
CA ASN A 430 -4.77 -12.14 26.15
C ASN A 430 -4.55 -10.74 26.77
N GLN A 431 -4.00 -9.80 25.97
CA GLN A 431 -3.80 -8.39 26.33
C GLN A 431 -4.59 -7.43 25.40
N PRO A 432 -5.89 -7.69 25.08
CA PRO A 432 -6.62 -6.95 24.05
C PRO A 432 -6.87 -5.48 24.41
N ALA A 433 -6.85 -5.12 25.68
CA ALA A 433 -6.98 -3.71 26.10
C ALA A 433 -5.75 -2.87 25.67
N LYS A 434 -4.54 -3.44 25.75
CA LYS A 434 -3.33 -2.79 25.23
C LYS A 434 -3.39 -2.66 23.70
N ALA A 435 -3.85 -3.69 23.02
CA ALA A 435 -4.06 -3.65 21.57
C ALA A 435 -5.03 -2.52 21.17
N GLN A 436 -6.15 -2.39 21.87
CA GLN A 436 -7.12 -1.32 21.65
C GLN A 436 -6.50 0.08 21.83
N ALA A 437 -5.72 0.28 22.90
CA ALA A 437 -5.06 1.57 23.15
C ALA A 437 -4.05 1.94 22.04
N LEU A 438 -3.35 0.95 21.50
CA LEU A 438 -2.37 1.11 20.43
C LEU A 438 -3.02 1.46 19.07
N LEU A 439 -4.23 0.92 18.82
CA LEU A 439 -4.92 1.04 17.52
C LEU A 439 -5.79 2.29 17.38
N LYS A 440 -6.39 2.79 18.47
CA LYS A 440 -7.28 3.95 18.43
C LYS A 440 -6.68 5.17 17.71
N PRO A 441 -5.44 5.58 18.02
CA PRO A 441 -4.82 6.73 17.32
C PRO A 441 -4.71 6.54 15.81
N LEU A 442 -4.58 5.31 15.31
CA LEU A 442 -4.51 5.05 13.86
C LEU A 442 -5.84 5.41 13.17
N THR A 443 -6.97 5.06 13.77
CA THR A 443 -8.29 5.35 13.20
C THR A 443 -8.71 6.81 13.36
N GLU A 444 -8.16 7.50 14.35
CA GLU A 444 -8.35 8.94 14.55
C GLU A 444 -7.55 9.76 13.52
N GLN A 445 -6.30 9.35 13.25
CA GLN A 445 -5.44 9.98 12.25
C GLN A 445 -5.89 9.69 10.81
N GLN A 446 -6.31 8.45 10.55
CA GLN A 446 -6.75 8.01 9.23
C GLN A 446 -8.05 7.19 9.33
N PRO A 447 -9.22 7.86 9.27
CA PRO A 447 -10.53 7.17 9.37
C PRO A 447 -10.76 6.11 8.28
N SER A 448 -10.06 6.19 7.15
CA SER A 448 -10.11 5.21 6.08
C SER A 448 -9.25 3.96 6.30
N ASP A 449 -8.53 3.87 7.43
CA ASP A 449 -7.68 2.73 7.76
C ASP A 449 -8.49 1.50 8.14
N ARG A 450 -8.84 0.69 7.15
CA ARG A 450 -9.65 -0.51 7.32
C ARG A 450 -9.01 -1.56 8.23
N TYR A 451 -7.68 -1.71 8.17
CA TYR A 451 -6.96 -2.70 9.00
C TYR A 451 -7.00 -2.33 10.48
N ALA A 452 -6.84 -1.05 10.78
CA ALA A 452 -6.95 -0.60 12.16
C ALA A 452 -8.38 -0.82 12.71
N TRP A 453 -9.43 -0.59 11.89
CA TRP A 453 -10.80 -0.89 12.29
C TRP A 453 -11.06 -2.38 12.51
N GLN A 454 -10.56 -3.25 11.62
CA GLN A 454 -10.66 -4.70 11.77
C GLN A 454 -9.93 -5.20 13.01
N SER A 455 -8.72 -4.70 13.26
CA SER A 455 -7.94 -5.03 14.46
C SER A 455 -8.62 -4.55 15.74
N LEU A 456 -9.22 -3.35 15.75
CA LEU A 456 -10.03 -2.85 16.86
C LEU A 456 -11.28 -3.69 17.10
N GLN A 457 -11.96 -4.15 16.03
CA GLN A 457 -13.06 -5.09 16.15
C GLN A 457 -12.63 -6.34 16.87
N LEU A 458 -11.57 -7.01 16.40
CA LEU A 458 -11.05 -8.26 16.97
C LEU A 458 -10.64 -8.09 18.44
N ALA A 459 -9.92 -7.01 18.77
CA ALA A 459 -9.53 -6.70 20.15
C ALA A 459 -10.77 -6.56 21.07
N ASN A 460 -11.82 -5.89 20.61
CA ASN A 460 -13.05 -5.72 21.39
C ASN A 460 -13.88 -7.01 21.47
N GLU A 461 -13.92 -7.83 20.44
CA GLU A 461 -14.49 -9.18 20.52
C GLU A 461 -13.77 -10.05 21.54
N LYS A 462 -12.43 -9.94 21.64
CA LYS A 462 -11.65 -10.63 22.64
C LYS A 462 -11.95 -10.11 24.05
N ILE A 463 -11.98 -8.78 24.25
CA ILE A 463 -12.37 -8.16 25.53
C ILE A 463 -13.74 -8.68 25.98
N ALA A 464 -14.72 -8.68 25.07
CA ALA A 464 -16.07 -9.16 25.37
C ALA A 464 -16.12 -10.61 25.86
N LYS A 465 -15.20 -11.45 25.37
CA LYS A 465 -15.13 -12.88 25.73
C LYS A 465 -14.30 -13.18 26.99
N THR A 466 -13.37 -12.31 27.33
CA THR A 466 -12.37 -12.60 28.39
C THR A 466 -12.56 -11.78 29.67
N THR A 467 -13.40 -10.75 29.66
CA THR A 467 -13.67 -9.94 30.85
C THR A 467 -14.69 -10.59 31.77
N ASP A 468 -14.44 -10.53 33.07
CA ASP A 468 -15.40 -10.98 34.10
C ASP A 468 -16.53 -9.96 34.34
N SER A 469 -16.42 -8.74 33.78
CA SER A 469 -17.43 -7.69 33.93
C SER A 469 -18.48 -7.78 32.84
N PRO A 470 -19.75 -8.13 33.16
CA PRO A 470 -20.84 -8.17 32.17
C PRO A 470 -21.09 -6.81 31.50
N GLN A 471 -20.86 -5.70 32.23
CA GLN A 471 -20.96 -4.36 31.67
C GLN A 471 -19.86 -4.09 30.64
N LEU A 472 -18.62 -4.41 30.96
CA LEU A 472 -17.49 -4.21 30.04
C LEU A 472 -17.64 -5.11 28.81
N ALA A 473 -18.09 -6.38 28.98
CA ALA A 473 -18.38 -7.29 27.89
C ALA A 473 -19.41 -6.71 26.91
N LYS A 474 -20.48 -6.11 27.44
CA LYS A 474 -21.53 -5.50 26.62
C LYS A 474 -21.02 -4.27 25.86
N ILE A 475 -20.26 -3.38 26.53
CA ILE A 475 -19.63 -2.20 25.90
C ILE A 475 -18.65 -2.65 24.80
N ALA A 476 -17.83 -3.66 25.05
CA ALA A 476 -16.89 -4.19 24.09
C ALA A 476 -17.61 -4.79 22.86
N THR A 477 -18.71 -5.51 23.07
CA THR A 477 -19.55 -6.03 21.98
C THR A 477 -20.13 -4.90 21.13
N ILE A 478 -20.65 -3.84 21.75
CA ILE A 478 -21.15 -2.65 21.04
C ILE A 478 -20.03 -2.00 20.22
N ASN A 479 -18.86 -1.81 20.82
CA ASN A 479 -17.71 -1.23 20.12
C ASN A 479 -17.23 -2.12 18.97
N ALA A 480 -17.20 -3.43 19.11
CA ALA A 480 -16.86 -4.35 18.03
C ALA A 480 -17.81 -4.19 16.83
N LEU A 481 -19.11 -4.04 17.07
CA LEU A 481 -20.10 -3.77 16.03
C LEU A 481 -19.88 -2.41 15.34
N ARG A 482 -19.55 -1.37 16.10
CA ARG A 482 -19.21 -0.05 15.57
C ARG A 482 -17.97 -0.10 14.69
N TYR A 483 -16.88 -0.71 15.17
CA TYR A 483 -15.63 -0.81 14.42
C TYR A 483 -15.81 -1.65 13.14
N ARG A 484 -16.59 -2.72 13.21
CA ARG A 484 -17.00 -3.49 12.02
C ARG A 484 -17.75 -2.61 11.02
N SER A 485 -18.62 -1.71 11.48
CA SER A 485 -19.33 -0.80 10.59
C SER A 485 -18.41 0.19 9.87
N HIS A 486 -17.35 0.66 10.52
CA HIS A 486 -16.34 1.52 9.88
C HIS A 486 -15.58 0.77 8.75
N ASP A 487 -15.14 -0.47 8.98
CA ASP A 487 -14.55 -1.28 7.90
C ASP A 487 -15.54 -1.48 6.75
N GLN A 488 -16.81 -1.78 7.06
CA GLN A 488 -17.86 -1.97 6.07
C GLN A 488 -18.16 -0.70 5.27
N LEU A 489 -18.16 0.48 5.92
CA LEU A 489 -18.30 1.78 5.27
C LEU A 489 -17.17 2.01 4.26
N TRP A 490 -15.92 1.85 4.69
CA TRP A 490 -14.75 2.06 3.83
C TRP A 490 -14.55 0.96 2.78
N SER A 491 -15.28 -0.15 2.92
CA SER A 491 -15.40 -1.20 1.88
C SER A 491 -16.58 -0.96 0.93
N GLY A 492 -17.31 0.16 1.02
CA GLY A 492 -18.50 0.44 0.21
C GLY A 492 -19.72 -0.44 0.53
N ARG A 493 -19.71 -1.16 1.67
CA ARG A 493 -20.77 -2.09 2.08
C ARG A 493 -21.78 -1.41 3.01
N TYR A 494 -22.43 -0.36 2.51
CA TYR A 494 -23.26 0.56 3.32
C TYR A 494 -24.39 -0.16 4.07
N GLU A 495 -25.11 -1.10 3.45
CA GLU A 495 -26.21 -1.84 4.09
C GLU A 495 -25.71 -2.68 5.27
N ARG A 496 -24.55 -3.33 5.11
CA ARG A 496 -23.95 -4.11 6.19
C ARG A 496 -23.51 -3.19 7.34
N ALA A 497 -22.95 -2.01 7.02
CA ALA A 497 -22.59 -1.02 8.03
C ALA A 497 -23.81 -0.55 8.83
N LEU A 498 -24.92 -0.23 8.16
CA LEU A 498 -26.17 0.14 8.82
C LEU A 498 -26.72 -1.00 9.68
N THR A 499 -26.67 -2.24 9.22
CA THR A 499 -27.08 -3.41 10.01
C THR A 499 -26.25 -3.55 11.29
N SER A 500 -24.93 -3.43 11.18
CA SER A 500 -24.01 -3.49 12.35
C SER A 500 -24.31 -2.38 13.35
N LEU A 501 -24.55 -1.15 12.88
CA LEU A 501 -24.88 -0.01 13.73
C LEU A 501 -26.28 -0.14 14.36
N THR A 502 -27.25 -0.70 13.64
CA THR A 502 -28.59 -0.97 14.18
C THR A 502 -28.52 -1.97 15.32
N GLN A 503 -27.74 -3.04 15.18
CA GLN A 503 -27.49 -4.01 16.27
C GLN A 503 -26.81 -3.34 17.47
N ALA A 504 -25.76 -2.52 17.22
CA ALA A 504 -25.11 -1.76 18.28
C ALA A 504 -26.07 -0.82 19.02
N LYS A 505 -26.95 -0.13 18.26
CA LYS A 505 -27.99 0.75 18.82
C LYS A 505 -28.96 0.01 19.73
N GLN A 506 -29.50 -1.12 19.26
CA GLN A 506 -30.42 -1.96 20.04
C GLN A 506 -29.81 -2.42 21.37
N LEU A 507 -28.55 -2.89 21.35
CA LEU A 507 -27.84 -3.28 22.57
C LEU A 507 -27.63 -2.09 23.51
N THR A 508 -27.34 -0.91 22.97
CA THR A 508 -27.14 0.32 23.76
C THR A 508 -28.44 0.80 24.39
N GLU A 509 -29.56 0.76 23.68
CA GLU A 509 -30.89 1.11 24.19
C GLU A 509 -31.34 0.15 25.30
N GLN A 510 -30.99 -1.14 25.20
CA GLN A 510 -31.22 -2.07 26.33
C GLN A 510 -30.40 -1.70 27.56
N MET A 511 -29.15 -1.21 27.39
CA MET A 511 -28.33 -0.72 28.53
C MET A 511 -28.95 0.51 29.20
N GLN A 512 -29.57 1.42 28.41
CA GLN A 512 -30.23 2.61 28.99
C GLN A 512 -31.36 2.28 29.97
N LYS A 513 -32.00 1.13 29.79
CA LYS A 513 -33.11 0.67 30.65
C LYS A 513 -32.63 0.03 31.96
N THR A 514 -31.32 -0.01 32.20
CA THR A 514 -30.69 -0.61 33.38
C THR A 514 -29.90 0.45 34.16
N ALA A 515 -29.29 0.05 35.29
CA ALA A 515 -28.38 0.89 36.06
C ALA A 515 -27.16 1.42 35.26
N GLN A 516 -27.01 1.02 34.00
CA GLN A 516 -25.89 1.39 33.12
C GLN A 516 -26.24 2.59 32.20
N ALA A 517 -27.30 3.33 32.46
CA ALA A 517 -27.80 4.42 31.62
C ALA A 517 -26.76 5.55 31.37
N SER A 518 -25.89 5.83 32.34
CA SER A 518 -24.85 6.85 32.21
C SER A 518 -23.80 6.51 31.13
N SER A 519 -23.39 5.25 31.03
CA SER A 519 -22.45 4.78 30.01
C SER A 519 -23.10 4.61 28.63
N ALA A 520 -24.42 4.39 28.58
CA ALA A 520 -25.14 4.17 27.34
C ALA A 520 -25.39 5.47 26.54
N ARG A 521 -25.56 6.62 27.21
CA ARG A 521 -25.85 7.90 26.52
C ARG A 521 -24.79 8.32 25.51
N PRO A 522 -23.48 8.40 25.86
CA PRO A 522 -22.46 8.79 24.90
C PRO A 522 -22.30 7.77 23.77
N LEU A 523 -22.45 6.48 24.06
CA LEU A 523 -22.43 5.43 23.03
C LEU A 523 -23.56 5.60 22.02
N LEU A 524 -24.77 5.89 22.47
CA LEU A 524 -25.92 6.10 21.60
C LEU A 524 -25.77 7.33 20.73
N ALA A 525 -25.21 8.43 21.27
CA ALA A 525 -24.91 9.63 20.50
C ALA A 525 -23.91 9.35 19.37
N ASN A 526 -22.83 8.62 19.67
CA ASN A 526 -21.83 8.22 18.68
C ASN A 526 -22.43 7.32 17.59
N ILE A 527 -23.22 6.31 17.97
CA ILE A 527 -23.87 5.39 17.03
C ILE A 527 -24.81 6.14 16.09
N ASN A 528 -25.61 7.08 16.61
CA ASN A 528 -26.51 7.88 15.78
C ASN A 528 -25.74 8.78 14.79
N ALA A 529 -24.62 9.36 15.22
CA ALA A 529 -23.73 10.12 14.33
C ALA A 529 -23.11 9.21 13.22
N GLU A 530 -22.68 8.01 13.58
CA GLU A 530 -22.14 7.02 12.63
C GLU A 530 -23.21 6.56 11.63
N ILE A 531 -24.45 6.31 12.09
CA ILE A 531 -25.58 5.98 11.19
C ILE A 531 -25.83 7.12 10.19
N LYS A 532 -25.82 8.37 10.66
CA LYS A 532 -25.95 9.54 9.79
C LYS A 532 -24.83 9.59 8.76
N ALA A 533 -23.58 9.41 9.18
CA ALA A 533 -22.42 9.43 8.31
C ALA A 533 -22.50 8.34 7.21
N VAL A 534 -22.90 7.11 7.58
CA VAL A 534 -23.08 6.00 6.62
C VAL A 534 -24.17 6.33 5.61
N LYS A 535 -25.32 6.88 6.04
CA LYS A 535 -26.40 7.31 5.15
C LYS A 535 -25.94 8.40 4.19
N THR A 536 -25.30 9.44 4.70
CA THR A 536 -24.75 10.53 3.86
C THR A 536 -23.76 9.97 2.81
N ALA A 537 -22.88 9.05 3.22
CA ALA A 537 -21.93 8.43 2.30
C ALA A 537 -22.59 7.54 1.24
N LYS A 538 -23.68 6.84 1.59
CA LYS A 538 -24.48 6.01 0.68
C LYS A 538 -25.24 6.86 -0.34
N ASP A 539 -25.81 7.98 0.10
CA ASP A 539 -26.65 8.86 -0.72
C ASP A 539 -25.81 9.80 -1.61
N PHE A 540 -24.51 9.93 -1.33
CA PHE A 540 -23.60 10.72 -2.14
C PHE A 540 -23.46 10.15 -3.54
N LYS A 541 -23.82 10.97 -4.56
CA LYS A 541 -23.66 10.71 -5.98
C LYS A 541 -22.82 11.87 -6.55
N PRO A 542 -21.59 11.61 -7.01
CA PRO A 542 -20.71 12.62 -7.58
C PRO A 542 -21.26 13.20 -8.88
#